data_6c5d9db3d5dd687268e18c23d05ec95f
#
_entry.id   6c5d9db3d5dd687268e18c23d05ec95f
#
_cell.length_a   1.000
_cell.length_b   1.000
_cell.length_c   1.000
_cell.angle_alpha   90.00
_cell.angle_beta   90.00
_cell.angle_gamma   90.00
#
_symmetry.space_group_name_H-M   'P 1'
#
loop_
_entity.id
_entity.type
_entity.pdbx_description
1 polymer ?
#
loop_
_entity_poly.entity_id
_entity_poly.type
_entity_poly.pdbx_seq_one_letter_code
_entity_poly.pdbx_strand_id
1 'polypeptide(L)'
;MRKAEPMTQPHAFLHPSGWKAPKGFANGIVAEGRTVFLAGQVGWNAQQEFDSDDFVAQARQALANIVALVAEAGGRVEHIARLTWFVTDKKDYLSRLSDLGQAYRGVMGKHFPVMTLVQVVALVEDRAKVEIEATAVVPK
;
A
#
# COMPACT_ATOMS: atom_id res chain seq x y z
N MET A 1 33.62 0.73 11.61
CA MET A 1 32.77 0.19 10.58
C MET A 1 31.38 -0.04 11.10
N ARG A 2 30.44 0.31 10.35
CA ARG A 2 29.08 0.13 10.75
C ARG A 2 28.65 -1.32 10.67
N LYS A 3 28.02 -1.81 11.71
CA LYS A 3 27.51 -3.16 11.73
C LYS A 3 26.37 -3.30 10.74
N ALA A 4 26.31 -4.42 10.07
CA ALA A 4 25.21 -4.69 9.17
C ALA A 4 23.91 -4.70 9.97
N GLU A 5 22.99 -3.88 9.58
CA GLU A 5 21.68 -3.79 10.20
C GLU A 5 20.75 -4.83 9.60
N PRO A 6 19.87 -5.41 10.41
CA PRO A 6 18.79 -6.18 9.82
C PRO A 6 18.05 -5.30 8.83
N MET A 7 17.61 -5.89 7.74
CA MET A 7 16.87 -5.14 6.75
C MET A 7 15.51 -4.80 7.28
N THR A 8 15.48 -3.81 8.09
CA THR A 8 14.27 -3.38 8.70
C THR A 8 13.67 -2.27 7.90
N GLN A 9 13.77 -1.06 8.36
CA GLN A 9 13.07 0.03 7.76
C GLN A 9 14.07 1.03 7.20
N PRO A 10 14.11 1.21 5.87
CA PRO A 10 14.98 2.21 5.26
C PRO A 10 14.52 3.64 5.55
N HIS A 11 13.27 3.83 6.00
CA HIS A 11 12.70 5.13 6.30
C HIS A 11 12.54 5.32 7.79
N ALA A 12 12.55 6.58 8.23
CA ALA A 12 12.31 6.92 9.63
C ALA A 12 10.82 7.13 9.85
N PHE A 13 10.25 6.43 10.82
CA PHE A 13 8.84 6.52 11.14
C PHE A 13 8.64 7.59 12.23
N LEU A 14 7.64 8.44 12.02
CA LEU A 14 7.34 9.54 12.93
C LEU A 14 6.17 9.15 13.81
N HIS A 15 6.40 9.22 15.12
CA HIS A 15 5.36 8.93 16.09
C HIS A 15 5.56 9.85 17.30
N PRO A 16 4.76 10.93 17.41
CA PRO A 16 4.92 11.86 18.53
C PRO A 16 4.70 11.15 19.86
N SER A 17 5.47 11.56 20.85
CA SER A 17 5.37 11.03 22.19
C SER A 17 3.95 11.25 22.73
N GLY A 18 3.38 10.22 23.35
CA GLY A 18 2.05 10.30 23.91
C GLY A 18 0.91 9.97 22.95
N TRP A 19 1.19 9.85 21.67
CA TRP A 19 0.16 9.44 20.73
C TRP A 19 -0.08 7.94 20.84
N LYS A 20 -1.33 7.55 20.71
CA LYS A 20 -1.68 6.14 20.66
C LYS A 20 -1.02 5.50 19.44
N ALA A 21 -0.48 4.29 19.64
CA ALA A 21 0.16 3.57 18.54
C ALA A 21 -0.84 3.29 17.40
N PRO A 22 -0.47 3.57 16.15
CA PRO A 22 -1.35 3.28 15.03
C PRO A 22 -1.38 1.78 14.76
N LYS A 23 -2.49 1.32 14.18
CA LYS A 23 -2.64 -0.09 13.79
C LYS A 23 -2.85 -0.15 12.29
N GLY A 24 -1.94 -0.84 11.60
CA GLY A 24 -2.03 -1.07 10.17
C GLY A 24 -1.62 0.12 9.32
N PHE A 25 -0.98 1.13 9.91
CA PHE A 25 -0.47 2.30 9.19
C PHE A 25 0.57 3.02 10.04
N ALA A 26 1.32 3.93 9.40
CA ALA A 26 2.20 4.86 10.11
C ALA A 26 1.60 6.26 10.01
N ASN A 27 1.84 7.09 11.02
CA ASN A 27 1.36 8.47 11.00
C ASN A 27 2.21 9.35 10.10
N GLY A 28 3.51 9.11 10.06
CA GLY A 28 4.40 9.90 9.22
C GLY A 28 5.67 9.13 8.90
N ILE A 29 6.29 9.47 7.79
CA ILE A 29 7.55 8.87 7.37
C ILE A 29 8.44 9.97 6.81
N VAL A 30 9.74 9.92 7.19
CA VAL A 30 10.78 10.70 6.53
C VAL A 30 11.61 9.74 5.69
N ALA A 31 11.81 10.08 4.42
CA ALA A 31 12.54 9.23 3.50
C ALA A 31 13.48 10.04 2.65
N GLU A 32 14.62 9.44 2.27
CA GLU A 32 15.59 10.04 1.37
C GLU A 32 15.92 9.07 0.27
N GLY A 33 16.01 9.56 -0.95
CA GLY A 33 16.34 8.74 -2.09
C GLY A 33 15.67 9.22 -3.35
N ARG A 34 15.51 8.30 -4.30
CA ARG A 34 14.81 8.58 -5.55
C ARG A 34 13.31 8.38 -5.32
N THR A 35 12.53 9.40 -5.62
CA THR A 35 11.09 9.33 -5.43
C THR A 35 10.44 8.65 -6.64
N VAL A 36 9.60 7.67 -6.37
CA VAL A 36 8.86 6.92 -7.40
C VAL A 36 7.38 7.20 -7.21
N PHE A 37 6.76 7.77 -8.22
CA PHE A 37 5.33 8.08 -8.20
C PHE A 37 4.59 7.01 -8.97
N LEU A 38 3.63 6.35 -8.34
CA LEU A 38 2.85 5.30 -8.99
C LEU A 38 1.41 5.75 -9.14
N ALA A 39 0.89 5.57 -10.34
CA ALA A 39 -0.51 5.86 -10.63
C ALA A 39 -1.42 4.93 -9.81
N GLY A 40 -2.67 5.32 -9.65
CA GLY A 40 -3.67 4.48 -9.02
C GLY A 40 -3.77 3.13 -9.71
N GLN A 41 -3.71 2.06 -8.92
CA GLN A 41 -3.83 0.70 -9.40
C GLN A 41 -5.17 0.14 -8.95
N VAL A 42 -5.95 -0.35 -9.89
CA VAL A 42 -7.14 -1.13 -9.56
C VAL A 42 -6.78 -2.61 -9.53
N GLY A 43 -7.72 -3.45 -9.13
CA GLY A 43 -7.45 -4.88 -8.94
C GLY A 43 -7.50 -5.70 -10.21
N TRP A 44 -6.90 -5.21 -11.29
CA TRP A 44 -6.82 -5.97 -12.54
C TRP A 44 -5.42 -6.55 -12.76
N ASN A 45 -5.36 -7.55 -13.64
CA ASN A 45 -4.11 -8.24 -13.95
C ASN A 45 -3.31 -7.49 -15.02
N ALA A 46 -2.22 -8.09 -15.49
CA ALA A 46 -1.32 -7.46 -16.45
C ALA A 46 -1.98 -7.15 -17.80
N GLN A 47 -3.11 -7.79 -18.11
CA GLN A 47 -3.87 -7.54 -19.33
C GLN A 47 -5.03 -6.57 -19.09
N GLN A 48 -5.07 -5.94 -17.90
CA GLN A 48 -6.14 -5.04 -17.49
C GLN A 48 -7.50 -5.74 -17.44
N GLU A 49 -7.50 -6.98 -16.97
CA GLU A 49 -8.71 -7.77 -16.77
C GLU A 49 -8.90 -8.06 -15.30
N PHE A 50 -10.14 -7.98 -14.82
CA PHE A 50 -10.47 -8.29 -13.44
C PHE A 50 -10.71 -9.79 -13.31
N ASP A 51 -9.88 -10.47 -12.53
CA ASP A 51 -10.07 -11.89 -12.24
C ASP A 51 -11.14 -12.14 -11.20
N SER A 52 -11.52 -11.11 -10.45
CA SER A 52 -12.47 -11.25 -9.35
C SER A 52 -13.25 -9.95 -9.13
N ASP A 53 -14.48 -10.09 -8.69
CA ASP A 53 -15.29 -8.96 -8.23
C ASP A 53 -15.22 -8.80 -6.70
N ASP A 54 -14.46 -9.64 -6.01
CA ASP A 54 -14.33 -9.56 -4.57
C ASP A 54 -13.37 -8.42 -4.17
N PHE A 55 -13.82 -7.60 -3.22
CA PHE A 55 -13.06 -6.44 -2.76
C PHE A 55 -11.66 -6.82 -2.26
N VAL A 56 -11.57 -7.85 -1.42
CA VAL A 56 -10.29 -8.26 -0.84
C VAL A 56 -9.34 -8.80 -1.91
N ALA A 57 -9.87 -9.59 -2.84
CA ALA A 57 -9.06 -10.12 -3.95
C ALA A 57 -8.56 -8.97 -4.83
N GLN A 58 -9.40 -7.97 -5.10
CA GLN A 58 -8.99 -6.80 -5.88
C GLN A 58 -7.94 -5.98 -5.14
N ALA A 59 -8.08 -5.81 -3.84
CA ALA A 59 -7.09 -5.09 -3.04
C ALA A 59 -5.73 -5.80 -3.09
N ARG A 60 -5.73 -7.13 -2.96
CA ARG A 60 -4.50 -7.91 -3.08
C ARG A 60 -3.83 -7.69 -4.43
N GLN A 61 -4.61 -7.74 -5.50
CA GLN A 61 -4.07 -7.56 -6.86
C GLN A 61 -3.52 -6.16 -7.05
N ALA A 62 -4.22 -5.13 -6.56
CA ALA A 62 -3.75 -3.75 -6.66
C ALA A 62 -2.43 -3.57 -5.92
N LEU A 63 -2.29 -4.14 -4.72
CA LEU A 63 -1.04 -4.10 -3.97
C LEU A 63 0.07 -4.84 -4.71
N ALA A 64 -0.22 -6.00 -5.29
CA ALA A 64 0.77 -6.74 -6.08
C ALA A 64 1.23 -5.93 -7.28
N ASN A 65 0.34 -5.20 -7.92
CA ASN A 65 0.69 -4.32 -9.04
C ASN A 65 1.64 -3.22 -8.58
N ILE A 66 1.38 -2.64 -7.41
CA ILE A 66 2.25 -1.61 -6.83
C ILE A 66 3.65 -2.18 -6.56
N VAL A 67 3.72 -3.35 -5.96
CA VAL A 67 5.01 -3.99 -5.65
C VAL A 67 5.79 -4.28 -6.92
N ALA A 68 5.11 -4.74 -7.98
CA ALA A 68 5.74 -4.98 -9.27
C ALA A 68 6.32 -3.70 -9.86
N LEU A 69 5.59 -2.60 -9.76
CA LEU A 69 6.07 -1.29 -10.26
C LEU A 69 7.26 -0.78 -9.46
N VAL A 70 7.23 -0.94 -8.14
CA VAL A 70 8.35 -0.55 -7.30
C VAL A 70 9.59 -1.36 -7.65
N ALA A 71 9.42 -2.65 -7.96
CA ALA A 71 10.51 -3.51 -8.37
C ALA A 71 11.15 -3.03 -9.68
N GLU A 72 10.36 -2.47 -10.61
CA GLU A 72 10.89 -1.90 -11.85
C GLU A 72 11.83 -0.73 -11.57
N ALA A 73 11.63 -0.03 -10.47
CA ALA A 73 12.50 1.08 -10.07
C ALA A 73 13.69 0.59 -9.22
N GLY A 74 13.85 -0.72 -9.08
CA GLY A 74 14.91 -1.29 -8.25
C GLY A 74 14.60 -1.28 -6.77
N GLY A 75 13.33 -1.10 -6.41
CA GLY A 75 12.93 -1.00 -5.02
C GLY A 75 12.24 -2.25 -4.48
N ARG A 76 11.95 -2.21 -3.21
CA ARG A 76 11.29 -3.28 -2.47
C ARG A 76 10.09 -2.70 -1.72
N VAL A 77 9.31 -3.60 -1.13
CA VAL A 77 8.12 -3.22 -0.35
C VAL A 77 8.46 -2.16 0.70
N GLU A 78 9.57 -2.32 1.39
CA GLU A 78 9.97 -1.42 2.48
C GLU A 78 10.24 0.00 2.01
N HIS A 79 10.41 0.21 0.70
CA HIS A 79 10.62 1.54 0.14
C HIS A 79 9.32 2.30 -0.11
N ILE A 80 8.18 1.64 -0.02
CA ILE A 80 6.89 2.30 -0.17
C ILE A 80 6.67 3.21 1.03
N ALA A 81 6.50 4.51 0.77
CA ALA A 81 6.35 5.51 1.82
C ALA A 81 4.88 5.88 2.07
N ARG A 82 4.05 5.83 1.05
CA ARG A 82 2.63 6.22 1.16
C ARG A 82 1.76 5.34 0.29
N LEU A 83 0.61 4.98 0.85
CA LEU A 83 -0.49 4.37 0.09
C LEU A 83 -1.73 5.23 0.33
N THR A 84 -2.46 5.53 -0.74
CA THR A 84 -3.77 6.14 -0.66
C THR A 84 -4.78 5.18 -1.25
N TRP A 85 -5.80 4.85 -0.46
CA TRP A 85 -6.82 3.88 -0.83
C TRP A 85 -8.13 4.60 -1.12
N PHE A 86 -8.72 4.29 -2.27
CA PHE A 86 -10.04 4.78 -2.64
C PHE A 86 -10.94 3.55 -2.72
N VAL A 87 -11.97 3.50 -1.89
CA VAL A 87 -12.90 2.36 -1.88
C VAL A 87 -14.31 2.84 -2.21
N THR A 88 -15.09 1.99 -2.86
CA THR A 88 -16.44 2.36 -3.26
C THR A 88 -17.47 2.04 -2.17
N ASP A 89 -17.10 1.20 -1.19
CA ASP A 89 -18.02 0.81 -0.12
C ASP A 89 -17.24 0.60 1.18
N LYS A 90 -17.27 1.60 2.05
CA LYS A 90 -16.54 1.51 3.32
C LYS A 90 -17.13 0.46 4.25
N LYS A 91 -18.41 0.10 4.09
CA LYS A 91 -19.01 -0.95 4.90
C LYS A 91 -18.40 -2.32 4.56
N ASP A 92 -18.17 -2.57 3.28
CA ASP A 92 -17.48 -3.78 2.85
C ASP A 92 -16.07 -3.82 3.45
N TYR A 93 -15.35 -2.70 3.35
CA TYR A 93 -14.04 -2.58 3.94
C TYR A 93 -14.06 -2.89 5.44
N LEU A 94 -14.95 -2.23 6.19
CA LEU A 94 -15.00 -2.37 7.65
C LEU A 94 -15.42 -3.77 8.09
N SER A 95 -16.25 -4.46 7.28
CA SER A 95 -16.71 -5.80 7.60
C SER A 95 -15.70 -6.89 7.25
N ARG A 96 -14.64 -6.56 6.51
CA ARG A 96 -13.68 -7.50 5.99
C ARG A 96 -12.25 -7.23 6.45
N LEU A 97 -12.08 -6.56 7.61
CA LEU A 97 -10.74 -6.14 8.08
C LEU A 97 -9.79 -7.32 8.29
N SER A 98 -10.28 -8.44 8.81
CA SER A 98 -9.46 -9.62 9.03
C SER A 98 -8.95 -10.21 7.71
N ASP A 99 -9.85 -10.40 6.75
CA ASP A 99 -9.49 -10.94 5.43
C ASP A 99 -8.54 -9.99 4.70
N LEU A 100 -8.86 -8.70 4.77
CA LEU A 100 -8.02 -7.69 4.13
C LEU A 100 -6.62 -7.66 4.75
N GLY A 101 -6.54 -7.75 6.08
CA GLY A 101 -5.26 -7.80 6.78
C GLY A 101 -4.41 -8.97 6.34
N GLN A 102 -5.01 -10.15 6.15
CA GLN A 102 -4.29 -11.32 5.66
C GLN A 102 -3.77 -11.09 4.24
N ALA A 103 -4.63 -10.57 3.37
CA ALA A 103 -4.24 -10.28 1.99
C ALA A 103 -3.12 -9.24 1.95
N TYR A 104 -3.23 -8.20 2.77
CA TYR A 104 -2.21 -7.16 2.87
C TYR A 104 -0.86 -7.75 3.28
N ARG A 105 -0.85 -8.52 4.37
CA ARG A 105 0.39 -9.11 4.87
C ARG A 105 1.00 -10.09 3.88
N GLY A 106 0.16 -10.77 3.09
CA GLY A 106 0.64 -11.68 2.07
C GLY A 106 1.45 -10.99 0.97
N VAL A 107 1.17 -9.71 0.71
CA VAL A 107 1.87 -8.93 -0.32
C VAL A 107 2.90 -8.01 0.30
N MET A 108 2.54 -7.30 1.35
CA MET A 108 3.34 -6.22 1.94
C MET A 108 4.15 -6.67 3.16
N GLY A 109 3.92 -7.88 3.64
CA GLY A 109 4.57 -8.32 4.87
C GLY A 109 4.15 -7.46 6.04
N LYS A 110 5.10 -7.13 6.89
CA LYS A 110 4.84 -6.30 8.08
C LYS A 110 5.16 -4.83 7.84
N HIS A 111 5.18 -4.41 6.59
CA HIS A 111 5.45 -3.02 6.27
C HIS A 111 4.14 -2.25 6.18
N PHE A 112 3.98 -1.25 7.03
CA PHE A 112 2.79 -0.41 7.10
C PHE A 112 3.21 1.04 6.93
N PRO A 113 3.21 1.56 5.68
CA PRO A 113 3.59 2.94 5.43
C PRO A 113 2.48 3.90 5.85
N VAL A 114 2.70 5.18 5.57
CA VAL A 114 1.66 6.19 5.72
C VAL A 114 0.48 5.80 4.83
N MET A 115 -0.73 5.86 5.38
CA MET A 115 -1.94 5.49 4.64
C MET A 115 -3.07 6.47 4.88
N THR A 116 -3.82 6.71 3.82
CA THR A 116 -5.10 7.38 3.86
C THR A 116 -6.09 6.48 3.12
N LEU A 117 -7.30 6.31 3.67
CA LEU A 117 -8.34 5.52 3.02
C LEU A 117 -9.63 6.30 3.06
N VAL A 118 -10.24 6.49 1.90
CA VAL A 118 -11.49 7.24 1.77
C VAL A 118 -12.47 6.49 0.87
N GLN A 119 -13.76 6.66 1.14
CA GLN A 119 -14.79 6.18 0.24
C GLN A 119 -15.05 7.21 -0.83
N VAL A 120 -15.17 6.76 -2.06
CA VAL A 120 -15.54 7.60 -3.21
C VAL A 120 -16.86 7.12 -3.78
N VAL A 121 -17.55 8.00 -4.52
CA VAL A 121 -18.85 7.64 -5.11
C VAL A 121 -18.70 6.61 -6.21
N ALA A 122 -17.60 6.63 -6.96
CA ALA A 122 -17.34 5.67 -8.03
C ALA A 122 -15.86 5.71 -8.41
N LEU A 123 -15.39 4.63 -8.98
CA LEU A 123 -14.10 4.59 -9.66
C LEU A 123 -14.37 4.58 -11.16
N VAL A 124 -13.35 4.94 -11.94
CA VAL A 124 -13.54 5.06 -13.39
C VAL A 124 -13.86 3.70 -14.02
N GLU A 125 -13.21 2.64 -13.53
CA GLU A 125 -13.48 1.29 -14.00
C GLU A 125 -14.71 0.74 -13.26
N ASP A 126 -15.74 0.38 -13.99
CA ASP A 126 -17.02 -0.04 -13.39
C ASP A 126 -16.90 -1.23 -12.45
N ARG A 127 -16.00 -2.17 -12.76
CA ARG A 127 -15.81 -3.34 -11.91
C ARG A 127 -14.91 -3.10 -10.71
N ALA A 128 -14.20 -1.97 -10.68
CA ALA A 128 -13.26 -1.71 -9.61
C ALA A 128 -13.98 -1.39 -8.30
N LYS A 129 -13.57 -2.03 -7.23
CA LYS A 129 -14.07 -1.77 -5.87
C LYS A 129 -13.05 -1.04 -5.03
N VAL A 130 -11.83 -0.97 -5.48
CA VAL A 130 -10.73 -0.32 -4.80
C VAL A 130 -9.71 0.17 -5.82
N GLU A 131 -9.12 1.30 -5.52
CA GLU A 131 -7.98 1.83 -6.25
C GLU A 131 -6.95 2.29 -5.24
N ILE A 132 -5.68 1.96 -5.47
CA ILE A 132 -4.61 2.29 -4.53
C ILE A 132 -3.50 2.96 -5.32
N GLU A 133 -3.13 4.17 -4.90
CA GLU A 133 -1.93 4.82 -5.43
C GLU A 133 -0.82 4.77 -4.39
N ALA A 134 0.41 4.93 -4.84
CA ALA A 134 1.56 4.81 -3.95
C ALA A 134 2.66 5.78 -4.32
N THR A 135 3.44 6.13 -3.32
CA THR A 135 4.72 6.81 -3.50
C THR A 135 5.77 5.98 -2.80
N ALA A 136 6.85 5.68 -3.48
CA ALA A 136 7.99 4.99 -2.89
C ALA A 136 9.22 5.88 -2.97
N VAL A 137 10.16 5.65 -2.05
CA VAL A 137 11.45 6.34 -2.06
C VAL A 137 12.51 5.28 -1.99
N VAL A 138 13.23 5.12 -3.09
CA VAL A 138 14.22 4.07 -3.25
C VAL A 138 15.61 4.65 -2.99
N PRO A 139 16.46 4.01 -2.20
CA PRO A 139 17.80 4.52 -1.95
C PRO A 139 18.57 4.74 -3.23
N LYS A 140 19.40 5.76 -3.22
CA LYS A 140 20.26 6.09 -4.36
C LYS A 140 21.32 5.02 -4.56
#